data_48f98120c43cf6892dc1c1b9cb2522a7
#
_entry.id   48f98120c43cf6892dc1c1b9cb2522a7
#
_cell.length_a   1.000
_cell.length_b   1.000
_cell.length_c   1.000
_cell.angle_alpha   90.00
_cell.angle_beta   90.00
_cell.angle_gamma   90.00
#
_symmetry.space_group_name_H-M   'P 1'
#
loop_
_entity.id
_entity.type
_entity.pdbx_description
1 polymer ?
#
loop_
_entity_poly.entity_id
_entity_poly.type
_entity_poly.pdbx_seq_one_letter_code
_entity_poly.pdbx_strand_id
1 'polypeptide(L)'
;KPSSAASDVYKRQVYNIKNRKGKVIAGKTKVQNNTYIGTKITTVSDSTFYIDDCIFTSCDPSKFYIGSKQAKIIYGDKIILKPLNIVVGGVPIFGIPKAIFPHSNEERRSGWIMPSFGSSDNRGNYLDGLGYYFAPNDYFGSENSIIFADRQGLILKSKNQYKNRYKFSGGFNFEIRKHLSSSEQDIAKLNENNKTDFSLNWNHNQILRNDQTLRSNVSYYSNGEYNRETSIDPIKRLNQQAISNATYSKRWKDKNISMSVNVSNKQDLMSKNKVNSSSSFYQNPTSLSSSITENTSTLPSLNFRVGRRNLFRNSNESFLNNIQWDFNSRILNNSKNYYRSQELIDEEGVSSFQWEQDDDGN
;
A
#
# COMPACT_ATOMS: atom_id res chain seq x y z
N LYS A 1 -7.74 -30.25 -17.36
CA LYS A 1 -6.56 -29.89 -18.16
C LYS A 1 -5.33 -30.11 -17.33
N PRO A 2 -4.29 -30.81 -17.79
CA PRO A 2 -3.05 -30.92 -17.03
C PRO A 2 -2.39 -29.55 -16.97
N SER A 3 -2.03 -29.13 -15.76
CA SER A 3 -1.16 -27.99 -15.50
C SER A 3 0.17 -28.18 -16.22
N SER A 4 0.72 -27.14 -16.78
CA SER A 4 2.03 -27.11 -17.46
C SER A 4 3.04 -27.98 -16.74
N ALA A 5 3.56 -29.00 -17.41
CA ALA A 5 4.57 -29.89 -16.87
C ALA A 5 5.79 -29.08 -16.43
N ALA A 6 6.08 -29.10 -15.15
CA ALA A 6 7.35 -28.61 -14.63
C ALA A 6 8.46 -29.46 -15.27
N SER A 7 9.40 -28.80 -15.92
CA SER A 7 10.56 -29.49 -16.51
C SER A 7 11.51 -29.87 -15.38
N ASP A 8 11.44 -31.11 -14.93
CA ASP A 8 12.32 -31.66 -13.90
C ASP A 8 13.56 -32.29 -14.54
N VAL A 9 14.74 -31.84 -14.09
CA VAL A 9 16.04 -32.41 -14.51
C VAL A 9 16.73 -33.00 -13.29
N TYR A 10 17.06 -34.29 -13.35
CA TYR A 10 17.79 -34.99 -12.30
C TYR A 10 18.81 -35.96 -12.88
N LYS A 11 19.94 -36.18 -12.15
CA LYS A 11 20.99 -37.12 -12.57
C LYS A 11 20.68 -38.56 -12.16
N ARG A 12 20.08 -38.78 -11.01
CA ARG A 12 19.75 -40.11 -10.46
C ARG A 12 18.60 -40.02 -9.49
N GLN A 13 17.63 -40.91 -9.62
CA GLN A 13 16.57 -41.10 -8.63
C GLN A 13 16.44 -42.55 -8.19
N VAL A 14 16.06 -42.73 -6.93
CA VAL A 14 15.71 -44.01 -6.33
C VAL A 14 14.42 -43.80 -5.55
N TYR A 15 13.40 -44.61 -5.84
CA TYR A 15 12.11 -44.50 -5.16
C TYR A 15 11.66 -45.91 -4.70
N ASN A 16 11.28 -46.01 -3.44
CA ASN A 16 10.72 -47.21 -2.87
C ASN A 16 9.20 -47.11 -2.80
N ILE A 17 8.51 -47.92 -3.62
CA ILE A 17 7.06 -47.88 -3.78
C ILE A 17 6.34 -48.32 -2.50
N LYS A 18 6.91 -49.26 -1.72
CA LYS A 18 6.27 -49.80 -0.50
C LYS A 18 6.16 -48.78 0.61
N ASN A 19 7.20 -48.01 0.85
CA ASN A 19 7.26 -47.02 1.95
C ASN A 19 7.18 -45.58 1.48
N ARG A 20 6.95 -45.34 0.16
CA ARG A 20 6.83 -44.00 -0.48
C ARG A 20 8.00 -43.09 -0.19
N LYS A 21 9.18 -43.62 0.03
CA LYS A 21 10.41 -42.87 0.25
C LYS A 21 11.22 -42.80 -1.03
N GLY A 22 11.71 -41.60 -1.34
CA GLY A 22 12.52 -41.38 -2.54
C GLY A 22 13.75 -40.54 -2.26
N LYS A 23 14.76 -40.69 -3.11
CA LYS A 23 15.96 -39.90 -3.11
C LYS A 23 16.27 -39.48 -4.56
N VAL A 24 16.44 -38.19 -4.74
CA VAL A 24 16.85 -37.58 -6.02
C VAL A 24 18.20 -36.91 -5.81
N ILE A 25 19.15 -37.16 -6.71
CA ILE A 25 20.47 -36.53 -6.69
C ILE A 25 20.54 -35.51 -7.81
N ALA A 26 21.02 -34.29 -7.47
CA ALA A 26 21.13 -33.14 -8.37
C ALA A 26 19.78 -32.81 -9.06
N GLY A 27 18.76 -32.60 -8.26
CA GLY A 27 17.44 -32.24 -8.74
C GLY A 27 17.32 -30.75 -9.03
N LYS A 28 16.72 -30.41 -10.19
CA LYS A 28 16.31 -29.05 -10.54
C LYS A 28 14.86 -29.09 -10.98
N THR A 29 14.03 -28.26 -10.35
CA THR A 29 12.62 -28.16 -10.73
C THR A 29 12.23 -26.68 -10.86
N LYS A 30 11.29 -26.41 -11.73
CA LYS A 30 10.74 -25.06 -11.92
C LYS A 30 9.25 -25.08 -11.59
N VAL A 31 8.87 -24.31 -10.58
CA VAL A 31 7.47 -24.16 -10.16
C VAL A 31 7.08 -22.70 -10.31
N GLN A 32 6.09 -22.43 -11.14
CA GLN A 32 5.72 -21.06 -11.54
C GLN A 32 6.95 -20.33 -12.13
N ASN A 33 7.33 -19.18 -11.55
CA ASN A 33 8.50 -18.40 -11.96
C ASN A 33 9.77 -18.70 -11.15
N ASN A 34 9.70 -19.62 -10.18
CA ASN A 34 10.80 -19.93 -9.29
C ASN A 34 11.50 -21.23 -9.68
N THR A 35 12.82 -21.20 -9.61
CA THR A 35 13.67 -22.38 -9.83
C THR A 35 14.20 -22.88 -8.49
N TYR A 36 14.05 -24.16 -8.24
CA TYR A 36 14.52 -24.88 -7.07
C TYR A 36 15.60 -25.86 -7.48
N ILE A 37 16.76 -25.76 -6.86
CA ILE A 37 17.90 -26.64 -7.12
C ILE A 37 18.35 -27.26 -5.79
N GLY A 38 18.63 -28.55 -5.77
CA GLY A 38 19.16 -29.23 -4.59
C GLY A 38 20.16 -30.30 -4.99
N THR A 39 21.23 -30.45 -4.21
CA THR A 39 22.20 -31.53 -4.43
C THR A 39 21.61 -32.90 -4.12
N LYS A 40 20.74 -32.94 -3.13
CA LYS A 40 20.05 -34.17 -2.71
C LYS A 40 18.68 -33.83 -2.16
N ILE A 41 17.67 -34.44 -2.74
CA ILE A 41 16.27 -34.33 -2.28
C ILE A 41 15.85 -35.68 -1.71
N THR A 42 15.38 -35.71 -0.48
CA THR A 42 14.93 -36.93 0.20
C THR A 42 13.45 -36.76 0.57
N THR A 43 12.60 -37.64 0.07
CA THR A 43 11.19 -37.72 0.44
C THR A 43 11.05 -38.67 1.61
N VAL A 44 10.47 -38.18 2.71
CA VAL A 44 10.27 -38.97 3.95
C VAL A 44 8.81 -39.37 4.11
N SER A 45 7.90 -38.55 3.61
CA SER A 45 6.47 -38.82 3.54
C SER A 45 5.87 -38.11 2.32
N ASP A 46 4.62 -38.38 2.03
CA ASP A 46 3.90 -37.76 0.87
C ASP A 46 3.91 -36.21 0.90
N SER A 47 4.09 -35.62 2.08
CA SER A 47 4.09 -34.16 2.26
C SER A 47 5.41 -33.58 2.77
N THR A 48 6.43 -34.41 3.10
CA THR A 48 7.66 -33.92 3.73
C THR A 48 8.90 -34.26 2.91
N PHE A 49 9.63 -33.22 2.55
CA PHE A 49 10.87 -33.28 1.76
C PHE A 49 12.02 -32.63 2.50
N TYR A 50 13.18 -33.25 2.45
CA TYR A 50 14.45 -32.65 2.88
C TYR A 50 15.30 -32.39 1.66
N ILE A 51 15.90 -31.21 1.58
CA ILE A 51 16.78 -30.81 0.48
C ILE A 51 18.09 -30.36 1.08
N ASP A 52 19.17 -30.98 0.64
CA ASP A 52 20.53 -30.60 1.01
C ASP A 52 21.09 -29.63 -0.06
N ASP A 53 21.81 -28.57 0.37
CA ASP A 53 22.40 -27.52 -0.46
C ASP A 53 21.38 -26.96 -1.45
N CYS A 54 20.30 -26.41 -0.95
CA CYS A 54 19.23 -25.90 -1.77
C CYS A 54 19.45 -24.44 -2.18
N ILE A 55 19.06 -24.15 -3.43
CA ILE A 55 19.03 -22.84 -4.04
C ILE A 55 17.62 -22.55 -4.50
N PHE A 56 17.11 -21.39 -4.11
CA PHE A 56 15.83 -20.86 -4.56
C PHE A 56 16.08 -19.55 -5.30
N THR A 57 15.59 -19.44 -6.53
CA THR A 57 15.75 -18.24 -7.31
C THR A 57 14.56 -18.03 -8.27
N SER A 58 14.21 -16.76 -8.50
CA SER A 58 13.24 -16.32 -9.50
C SER A 58 13.89 -15.86 -10.79
N CYS A 59 15.22 -15.79 -10.83
CA CYS A 59 16.01 -15.35 -11.98
C CYS A 59 17.21 -16.28 -12.22
N ASP A 60 18.18 -15.84 -13.00
CA ASP A 60 19.44 -16.58 -13.19
C ASP A 60 20.17 -16.73 -11.84
N PRO A 61 20.49 -17.97 -11.40
CA PRO A 61 21.18 -18.22 -10.13
C PRO A 61 22.55 -17.55 -10.02
N SER A 62 23.21 -17.21 -11.14
CA SER A 62 24.47 -16.48 -11.13
C SER A 62 24.35 -15.06 -10.59
N LYS A 63 23.15 -14.46 -10.66
CA LYS A 63 22.92 -13.09 -10.24
C LYS A 63 22.38 -13.01 -8.82
N PHE A 64 21.38 -13.82 -8.51
CA PHE A 64 20.68 -13.80 -7.22
C PHE A 64 20.08 -15.16 -6.87
N TYR A 65 20.28 -15.57 -5.63
CA TYR A 65 19.58 -16.71 -5.08
C TYR A 65 19.51 -16.69 -3.55
N ILE A 66 18.55 -17.43 -3.03
CA ILE A 66 18.47 -17.79 -1.61
C ILE A 66 19.07 -19.17 -1.47
N GLY A 67 20.18 -19.28 -0.72
CA GLY A 67 20.89 -20.52 -0.45
C GLY A 67 20.60 -21.02 0.95
N SER A 68 20.55 -22.34 1.12
CA SER A 68 20.47 -22.99 2.43
C SER A 68 21.17 -24.32 2.40
N LYS A 69 21.91 -24.66 3.46
CA LYS A 69 22.53 -25.99 3.59
C LYS A 69 21.48 -27.08 3.76
N GLN A 70 20.40 -26.78 4.46
CA GLN A 70 19.31 -27.71 4.69
C GLN A 70 17.97 -27.02 4.58
N ALA A 71 17.08 -27.56 3.76
CA ALA A 71 15.70 -27.17 3.69
C ALA A 71 14.80 -28.35 4.07
N LYS A 72 13.78 -28.07 4.88
CA LYS A 72 12.66 -28.98 5.13
C LYS A 72 11.41 -28.37 4.58
N ILE A 73 10.81 -29.00 3.61
CA ILE A 73 9.54 -28.58 3.02
C ILE A 73 8.44 -29.50 3.55
N ILE A 74 7.44 -28.92 4.19
CA ILE A 74 6.22 -29.61 4.59
C ILE A 74 5.11 -29.01 3.72
N TYR A 75 4.71 -29.75 2.69
CA TYR A 75 3.71 -29.30 1.73
C TYR A 75 2.38 -29.01 2.43
N GLY A 76 1.82 -27.83 2.15
CA GLY A 76 0.60 -27.34 2.79
C GLY A 76 0.77 -26.75 4.21
N ASP A 77 1.99 -26.73 4.76
CA ASP A 77 2.26 -26.17 6.10
C ASP A 77 3.37 -25.10 6.05
N LYS A 78 4.63 -25.49 5.84
CA LYS A 78 5.76 -24.55 5.92
C LYS A 78 7.03 -25.06 5.25
N ILE A 79 7.91 -24.11 4.95
CA ILE A 79 9.29 -24.35 4.49
C ILE A 79 10.23 -23.85 5.57
N ILE A 80 11.16 -24.69 6.01
CA ILE A 80 12.17 -24.35 7.01
C ILE A 80 13.54 -24.39 6.35
N LEU A 81 14.28 -23.31 6.41
CA LEU A 81 15.66 -23.19 5.89
C LEU A 81 16.64 -23.04 7.05
N LYS A 82 17.80 -23.73 6.96
CA LYS A 82 18.88 -23.71 7.96
C LYS A 82 20.26 -23.76 7.27
N PRO A 83 21.05 -22.68 7.27
CA PRO A 83 20.66 -21.29 7.42
C PRO A 83 19.91 -20.77 6.18
N LEU A 84 19.36 -19.58 6.23
CA LEU A 84 18.98 -18.83 5.03
C LEU A 84 20.10 -17.84 4.73
N ASN A 85 20.62 -17.87 3.50
CA ASN A 85 21.58 -16.90 3.00
C ASN A 85 21.03 -16.25 1.72
N ILE A 86 21.09 -14.94 1.65
CA ILE A 86 20.82 -14.19 0.43
C ILE A 86 22.15 -13.94 -0.26
N VAL A 87 22.27 -14.42 -1.49
CA VAL A 87 23.50 -14.34 -2.28
C VAL A 87 23.24 -13.52 -3.54
N VAL A 88 24.09 -12.53 -3.76
CA VAL A 88 24.05 -11.64 -4.95
C VAL A 88 25.42 -11.69 -5.62
N GLY A 89 25.44 -12.04 -6.92
CA GLY A 89 26.70 -12.16 -7.66
C GLY A 89 27.69 -13.16 -7.05
N GLY A 90 27.18 -14.21 -6.38
CA GLY A 90 28.00 -15.20 -5.69
C GLY A 90 28.46 -14.81 -4.29
N VAL A 91 28.19 -13.60 -3.84
CA VAL A 91 28.58 -13.10 -2.50
C VAL A 91 27.38 -13.15 -1.55
N PRO A 92 27.49 -13.81 -0.39
CA PRO A 92 26.44 -13.79 0.63
C PRO A 92 26.38 -12.40 1.29
N ILE A 93 25.28 -11.67 1.09
CA ILE A 93 25.09 -10.30 1.61
C ILE A 93 24.32 -10.28 2.93
N PHE A 94 23.51 -11.30 3.17
CA PHE A 94 22.68 -11.40 4.36
C PHE A 94 22.44 -12.87 4.72
N GLY A 95 22.46 -13.19 6.01
CA GLY A 95 22.18 -14.53 6.49
C GLY A 95 21.51 -14.55 7.85
N ILE A 96 20.60 -15.52 8.04
CA ILE A 96 19.98 -15.82 9.32
C ILE A 96 20.09 -17.32 9.62
N PRO A 97 20.28 -17.72 10.89
CA PRO A 97 20.49 -19.12 11.23
C PRO A 97 19.32 -20.04 10.90
N LYS A 98 18.10 -19.50 10.92
CA LYS A 98 16.88 -20.25 10.63
C LYS A 98 15.79 -19.33 10.11
N ALA A 99 15.16 -19.71 8.99
CA ALA A 99 13.98 -19.05 8.46
C ALA A 99 12.82 -20.05 8.35
N ILE A 100 11.61 -19.57 8.60
CA ILE A 100 10.37 -20.34 8.44
C ILE A 100 9.45 -19.53 7.54
N PHE A 101 9.08 -20.12 6.40
CA PHE A 101 8.13 -19.55 5.45
C PHE A 101 6.83 -20.34 5.53
N PRO A 102 5.71 -19.73 5.88
CA PRO A 102 4.41 -20.37 5.81
C PRO A 102 4.08 -20.78 4.36
N HIS A 103 3.58 -21.98 4.17
CA HIS A 103 3.18 -22.53 2.87
C HIS A 103 1.72 -23.03 2.90
N SER A 104 0.92 -22.53 3.82
CA SER A 104 -0.50 -22.84 3.94
C SER A 104 -1.34 -21.67 3.43
N ASN A 105 -2.35 -21.98 2.62
CA ASN A 105 -3.33 -21.00 2.15
C ASN A 105 -4.55 -20.89 3.08
N GLU A 106 -4.69 -21.77 4.06
CA GLU A 106 -5.91 -21.91 4.86
C GLU A 106 -5.87 -21.16 6.21
N GLU A 107 -4.69 -20.92 6.76
CA GLU A 107 -4.54 -20.28 8.08
C GLU A 107 -3.57 -19.11 8.05
N ARG A 108 -3.92 -18.07 8.81
CA ARG A 108 -3.02 -16.92 9.03
C ARG A 108 -1.92 -17.30 10.00
N ARG A 109 -0.69 -17.42 9.52
CA ARG A 109 0.47 -17.77 10.33
C ARG A 109 1.57 -16.73 10.17
N SER A 110 2.21 -16.39 11.30
CA SER A 110 3.40 -15.54 11.28
C SER A 110 4.57 -16.26 10.61
N GLY A 111 5.36 -15.52 9.85
CA GLY A 111 6.54 -16.09 9.20
C GLY A 111 7.21 -15.11 8.24
N TRP A 112 8.36 -15.53 7.74
CA TRP A 112 9.12 -14.74 6.76
C TRP A 112 8.41 -14.71 5.42
N ILE A 113 8.53 -13.58 4.75
CA ILE A 113 8.04 -13.39 3.39
C ILE A 113 9.22 -13.62 2.45
N MET A 114 8.99 -14.46 1.43
CA MET A 114 10.02 -14.77 0.44
C MET A 114 10.25 -13.56 -0.45
N PRO A 115 11.47 -13.01 -0.49
CA PRO A 115 11.76 -11.88 -1.37
C PRO A 115 11.79 -12.31 -2.83
N SER A 116 11.47 -11.37 -3.71
CA SER A 116 11.67 -11.47 -5.14
C SER A 116 12.79 -10.56 -5.59
N PHE A 117 13.54 -10.99 -6.60
CA PHE A 117 14.58 -10.20 -7.22
C PHE A 117 14.24 -9.96 -8.69
N GLY A 118 14.54 -8.77 -9.17
CA GLY A 118 14.27 -8.41 -10.56
C GLY A 118 15.05 -7.18 -11.03
N SER A 119 14.83 -6.81 -12.29
CA SER A 119 15.37 -5.58 -12.87
C SER A 119 14.29 -4.91 -13.72
N SER A 120 14.19 -3.60 -13.64
CA SER A 120 13.28 -2.80 -14.46
C SER A 120 13.86 -1.41 -14.70
N ASP A 121 13.41 -0.76 -15.78
CA ASP A 121 13.90 0.57 -16.17
C ASP A 121 13.68 1.64 -15.07
N ASN A 122 12.58 1.56 -14.34
CA ASN A 122 12.23 2.54 -13.30
C ASN A 122 12.96 2.30 -11.97
N ARG A 123 13.30 1.05 -11.62
CA ARG A 123 13.87 0.69 -10.31
C ARG A 123 15.34 0.32 -10.38
N GLY A 124 15.86 0.01 -11.57
CA GLY A 124 17.15 -0.68 -11.69
C GLY A 124 17.03 -2.13 -11.24
N ASN A 125 18.07 -2.68 -10.67
CA ASN A 125 18.01 -3.97 -9.98
C ASN A 125 17.34 -3.76 -8.63
N TYR A 126 16.45 -4.66 -8.26
CA TYR A 126 15.72 -4.54 -7.00
C TYR A 126 15.54 -5.88 -6.29
N LEU A 127 15.54 -5.80 -4.97
CA LEU A 127 15.10 -6.85 -4.04
C LEU A 127 13.80 -6.37 -3.42
N ASP A 128 12.70 -7.08 -3.67
CA ASP A 128 11.37 -6.69 -3.24
C ASP A 128 10.78 -7.72 -2.27
N GLY A 129 10.23 -7.26 -1.16
CA GLY A 129 9.42 -8.08 -0.27
C GLY A 129 10.20 -8.91 0.75
N LEU A 130 11.50 -8.63 1.00
CA LEU A 130 12.16 -9.23 2.17
C LEU A 130 11.45 -8.73 3.44
N GLY A 131 10.77 -9.62 4.14
CA GLY A 131 9.91 -9.16 5.23
C GLY A 131 9.44 -10.26 6.16
N TYR A 132 8.63 -9.85 7.10
CA TYR A 132 8.02 -10.72 8.08
C TYR A 132 6.53 -10.41 8.25
N TYR A 133 5.70 -11.41 8.10
CA TYR A 133 4.27 -11.34 8.41
C TYR A 133 4.07 -11.74 9.87
N PHE A 134 3.47 -10.85 10.65
CA PHE A 134 3.16 -11.05 12.05
C PHE A 134 1.65 -11.13 12.25
N ALA A 135 1.16 -12.29 12.68
CA ALA A 135 -0.24 -12.56 12.96
C ALA A 135 -0.36 -13.15 14.37
N PRO A 136 -0.39 -12.33 15.42
CA PRO A 136 -0.47 -12.80 16.80
C PRO A 136 -1.81 -13.43 17.15
N ASN A 137 -2.87 -13.06 16.40
CA ASN A 137 -4.23 -13.56 16.57
C ASN A 137 -5.05 -13.38 15.28
N ASP A 138 -6.29 -13.84 15.29
CA ASP A 138 -7.18 -13.78 14.12
C ASP A 138 -7.67 -12.36 13.78
N TYR A 139 -7.50 -11.41 14.69
CA TYR A 139 -8.03 -10.05 14.56
C TYR A 139 -7.02 -9.06 13.99
N PHE A 140 -5.72 -9.33 14.13
CA PHE A 140 -4.64 -8.43 13.70
C PHE A 140 -3.61 -9.15 12.85
N GLY A 141 -3.13 -8.50 11.82
CA GLY A 141 -2.03 -8.95 10.99
C GLY A 141 -1.22 -7.76 10.49
N SER A 142 0.10 -7.91 10.56
CA SER A 142 1.07 -6.91 10.14
C SER A 142 2.06 -7.53 9.16
N GLU A 143 2.14 -6.98 7.98
CA GLU A 143 3.11 -7.33 6.94
C GLU A 143 4.16 -6.23 6.89
N ASN A 144 5.38 -6.55 7.31
CA ASN A 144 6.49 -5.62 7.31
C ASN A 144 7.53 -6.08 6.31
N SER A 145 7.84 -5.26 5.33
CA SER A 145 8.76 -5.62 4.25
C SER A 145 9.69 -4.48 3.88
N ILE A 146 10.83 -4.87 3.32
CA ILE A 146 11.88 -3.99 2.84
C ILE A 146 12.00 -4.19 1.34
N ILE A 147 12.06 -3.09 0.62
CA ILE A 147 12.40 -3.06 -0.80
C ILE A 147 13.70 -2.28 -0.94
N PHE A 148 14.65 -2.87 -1.62
CA PHE A 148 15.88 -2.20 -2.03
C PHE A 148 15.91 -2.13 -3.55
N ALA A 149 16.15 -0.95 -4.08
CA ALA A 149 16.20 -0.73 -5.52
C ALA A 149 17.28 0.31 -5.86
N ASP A 150 18.12 0.00 -6.87
CA ASP A 150 19.28 0.82 -7.24
C ASP A 150 18.91 2.29 -7.50
N ARG A 151 17.75 2.51 -8.16
CA ARG A 151 17.30 3.85 -8.56
C ARG A 151 16.33 4.51 -7.59
N GLN A 152 15.68 3.74 -6.75
CA GLN A 152 14.66 4.25 -5.82
C GLN A 152 15.12 4.29 -4.36
N GLY A 153 16.24 3.61 -4.04
CA GLY A 153 16.78 3.52 -2.71
C GLY A 153 16.11 2.47 -1.85
N LEU A 154 16.02 2.73 -0.55
CA LEU A 154 15.46 1.84 0.46
C LEU A 154 14.02 2.25 0.78
N ILE A 155 13.09 1.31 0.68
CA ILE A 155 11.69 1.51 1.03
C ILE A 155 11.32 0.52 2.12
N LEU A 156 10.87 1.01 3.26
CA LEU A 156 10.29 0.23 4.34
C LEU A 156 8.78 0.31 4.25
N LYS A 157 8.10 -0.82 4.19
CA LYS A 157 6.64 -0.93 4.12
C LYS A 157 6.10 -1.66 5.34
N SER A 158 5.07 -1.11 5.94
CA SER A 158 4.30 -1.76 6.99
C SER A 158 2.81 -1.71 6.62
N LYS A 159 2.21 -2.86 6.33
CA LYS A 159 0.81 -3.01 6.00
C LYS A 159 0.11 -3.74 7.13
N ASN A 160 -0.75 -3.04 7.82
CA ASN A 160 -1.42 -3.53 9.00
C ASN A 160 -2.91 -3.66 8.73
N GLN A 161 -3.49 -4.78 9.10
CA GLN A 161 -4.91 -5.06 8.96
C GLN A 161 -5.47 -5.52 10.29
N TYR A 162 -6.62 -4.98 10.67
CA TYR A 162 -7.34 -5.40 11.86
C TYR A 162 -8.82 -5.58 11.55
N LYS A 163 -9.42 -6.62 12.13
CA LYS A 163 -10.82 -6.93 11.90
C LYS A 163 -11.40 -7.66 13.12
N ASN A 164 -12.47 -7.11 13.68
CA ASN A 164 -13.31 -7.81 14.62
C ASN A 164 -14.72 -7.94 14.00
N ARG A 165 -15.15 -9.19 13.78
CA ARG A 165 -16.40 -9.48 13.07
C ARG A 165 -17.57 -8.75 13.72
N TYR A 166 -18.39 -8.08 12.91
CA TYR A 166 -19.57 -7.28 13.31
C TYR A 166 -19.29 -6.01 14.13
N LYS A 167 -18.05 -5.70 14.49
CA LYS A 167 -17.72 -4.51 15.29
C LYS A 167 -16.94 -3.49 14.48
N PHE A 168 -15.75 -3.85 14.02
CA PHE A 168 -14.90 -2.95 13.26
C PHE A 168 -13.98 -3.71 12.29
N SER A 169 -13.58 -3.02 11.26
CA SER A 169 -12.54 -3.46 10.34
C SER A 169 -11.76 -2.25 9.83
N GLY A 170 -10.51 -2.46 9.53
CA GLY A 170 -9.67 -1.41 8.99
C GLY A 170 -8.25 -1.87 8.73
N GLY A 171 -7.44 -0.93 8.31
CA GLY A 171 -6.03 -1.14 8.12
C GLY A 171 -5.30 0.18 7.99
N PHE A 172 -4.02 0.16 8.28
CA PHE A 172 -3.13 1.27 8.03
C PHE A 172 -1.87 0.77 7.33
N ASN A 173 -1.50 1.48 6.29
CA ASN A 173 -0.30 1.24 5.51
C ASN A 173 0.62 2.43 5.74
N PHE A 174 1.84 2.13 6.11
CA PHE A 174 2.88 3.11 6.33
C PHE A 174 4.09 2.76 5.49
N GLU A 175 4.61 3.71 4.74
CA GLU A 175 5.80 3.54 3.93
C GLU A 175 6.78 4.67 4.22
N ILE A 176 8.06 4.32 4.42
CA ILE A 176 9.18 5.26 4.50
C ILE A 176 10.12 4.95 3.34
N ARG A 177 10.52 5.96 2.61
CA ARG A 177 11.49 5.87 1.55
C ARG A 177 12.69 6.76 1.85
N LYS A 178 13.85 6.17 1.81
CA LYS A 178 15.12 6.88 1.84
C LYS A 178 15.74 6.82 0.46
N HIS A 179 15.92 7.96 -0.17
CA HIS A 179 16.61 8.07 -1.46
C HIS A 179 18.08 7.76 -1.26
N LEU A 180 18.65 6.96 -2.17
CA LEU A 180 20.09 6.73 -2.26
C LEU A 180 20.59 7.48 -3.50
N SER A 181 21.52 8.39 -3.32
CA SER A 181 22.17 9.07 -4.44
C SER A 181 23.05 8.07 -5.19
N SER A 182 22.80 7.90 -6.48
CA SER A 182 23.51 6.92 -7.32
C SER A 182 24.49 7.54 -8.34
N SER A 183 24.68 8.86 -8.36
CA SER A 183 25.53 9.50 -9.35
C SER A 183 26.56 10.45 -8.75
N GLU A 184 27.82 10.33 -9.23
CA GLU A 184 28.94 11.22 -8.90
C GLU A 184 28.68 12.70 -9.24
N GLN A 185 27.73 12.98 -10.17
CA GLN A 185 27.33 14.35 -10.55
C GLN A 185 26.47 15.03 -9.50
N ASP A 186 25.90 14.27 -8.56
CA ASP A 186 25.04 14.80 -7.49
C ASP A 186 25.80 15.16 -6.21
N ILE A 187 27.14 15.06 -6.19
CA ILE A 187 27.96 15.42 -5.01
C ILE A 187 27.76 16.91 -4.64
N ALA A 188 27.49 17.77 -5.60
CA ALA A 188 27.16 19.18 -5.35
C ALA A 188 25.77 19.36 -4.74
N LYS A 189 24.87 18.35 -4.84
CA LYS A 189 23.51 18.32 -4.28
C LYS A 189 23.39 17.45 -3.02
N LEU A 190 24.50 17.08 -2.39
CA LEU A 190 24.56 16.20 -1.22
C LEU A 190 23.70 16.68 -0.04
N ASN A 191 23.37 17.96 0.04
CA ASN A 191 22.46 18.49 1.07
C ASN A 191 20.96 18.27 0.76
N GLU A 192 20.57 18.03 -0.50
CA GLU A 192 19.18 17.71 -0.87
C GLU A 192 18.90 16.20 -0.91
N ASN A 193 19.91 15.36 -1.03
CA ASN A 193 19.77 13.92 -1.31
C ASN A 193 19.53 13.03 -0.09
N ASN A 194 19.49 13.56 1.12
CA ASN A 194 19.05 12.84 2.32
C ASN A 194 17.53 12.94 2.55
N LYS A 195 16.77 13.18 1.49
CA LYS A 195 15.33 13.33 1.58
C LYS A 195 14.68 11.99 1.96
N THR A 196 14.02 12.00 3.08
CA THR A 196 13.19 10.88 3.52
C THR A 196 11.73 11.23 3.27
N ASP A 197 11.10 10.45 2.43
CA ASP A 197 9.68 10.59 2.13
C ASP A 197 8.88 9.53 2.87
N PHE A 198 7.66 9.87 3.28
CA PHE A 198 6.76 8.91 3.90
C PHE A 198 5.32 9.09 3.43
N SER A 199 4.59 8.00 3.49
CA SER A 199 3.15 8.00 3.23
C SER A 199 2.41 7.21 4.31
N LEU A 200 1.21 7.67 4.64
CA LEU A 200 0.29 7.01 5.54
C LEU A 200 -1.08 6.91 4.89
N ASN A 201 -1.61 5.71 4.82
CA ASN A 201 -2.98 5.46 4.39
C ASN A 201 -3.69 4.65 5.48
N TRP A 202 -4.76 5.20 6.04
CA TRP A 202 -5.55 4.55 7.07
C TRP A 202 -7.02 4.48 6.66
N ASN A 203 -7.60 3.31 6.74
CA ASN A 203 -9.03 3.09 6.57
C ASN A 203 -9.62 2.44 7.82
N HIS A 204 -10.80 2.88 8.21
CA HIS A 204 -11.51 2.36 9.37
C HIS A 204 -13.02 2.35 9.13
N ASN A 205 -13.65 1.25 9.46
CA ASN A 205 -15.10 1.12 9.43
C ASN A 205 -15.54 0.45 10.73
N GLN A 206 -16.41 1.13 11.49
CA GLN A 206 -16.91 0.65 12.77
C GLN A 206 -18.42 0.75 12.83
N ILE A 207 -19.04 -0.32 13.30
CA ILE A 207 -20.44 -0.35 13.64
C ILE A 207 -20.53 -0.16 15.16
N LEU A 208 -21.06 0.97 15.57
CA LEU A 208 -21.31 1.30 16.97
C LEU A 208 -22.70 0.80 17.37
N ARG A 209 -23.04 0.93 18.65
CA ARG A 209 -24.37 0.57 19.14
C ARG A 209 -25.45 1.50 18.57
N ASN A 210 -26.69 1.01 18.50
CA ASN A 210 -27.88 1.79 18.14
C ASN A 210 -27.82 2.46 16.76
N ASP A 211 -27.54 1.67 15.73
CA ASP A 211 -27.53 2.12 14.33
C ASP A 211 -26.60 3.32 14.06
N GLN A 212 -25.46 3.28 14.70
CA GLN A 212 -24.38 4.25 14.48
C GLN A 212 -23.24 3.61 13.70
N THR A 213 -22.68 4.35 12.77
CA THR A 213 -21.50 3.91 12.00
C THR A 213 -20.47 5.03 11.94
N LEU A 214 -19.23 4.65 12.10
CA LEU A 214 -18.07 5.52 11.86
C LEU A 214 -17.24 4.94 10.70
N ARG A 215 -17.01 5.75 9.69
CA ARG A 215 -16.15 5.42 8.55
C ARG A 215 -15.10 6.49 8.39
N SER A 216 -13.86 6.08 8.22
CA SER A 216 -12.75 6.99 8.01
C SER A 216 -11.82 6.44 6.93
N ASN A 217 -11.33 7.34 6.09
CA ASN A 217 -10.28 7.07 5.13
C ASN A 217 -9.35 8.27 5.13
N VAL A 218 -8.10 8.08 5.51
CA VAL A 218 -7.09 9.12 5.61
C VAL A 218 -5.91 8.74 4.74
N SER A 219 -5.50 9.67 3.88
CA SER A 219 -4.33 9.54 3.03
C SER A 219 -3.42 10.76 3.25
N TYR A 220 -2.17 10.50 3.57
CA TYR A 220 -1.15 11.52 3.77
C TYR A 220 0.14 11.14 3.03
N TYR A 221 0.75 12.11 2.39
CA TYR A 221 2.03 11.98 1.68
C TYR A 221 2.92 13.16 2.05
N SER A 222 4.16 12.88 2.44
CA SER A 222 5.14 13.93 2.79
C SER A 222 5.59 14.72 1.57
N ASN A 223 5.53 14.11 0.38
CA ASN A 223 5.93 14.71 -0.89
C ASN A 223 4.85 14.47 -1.95
N GLY A 224 4.53 15.52 -2.72
CA GLY A 224 3.56 15.44 -3.81
C GLY A 224 3.96 14.48 -4.94
N GLU A 225 5.24 14.26 -5.16
CA GLU A 225 5.74 13.35 -6.20
C GLU A 225 5.83 11.89 -5.75
N TYR A 226 5.55 11.59 -4.48
CA TYR A 226 5.72 10.27 -3.89
C TYR A 226 5.12 9.15 -4.75
N ASN A 227 3.86 9.29 -5.16
CA ASN A 227 3.18 8.30 -5.98
C ASN A 227 3.77 8.17 -7.38
N ARG A 228 4.23 9.28 -7.97
CA ARG A 228 4.81 9.29 -9.31
C ARG A 228 6.13 8.53 -9.36
N GLU A 229 6.94 8.67 -8.31
CA GLU A 229 8.26 8.07 -8.24
C GLU A 229 8.26 6.63 -7.73
N THR A 230 7.38 6.30 -6.77
CA THR A 230 7.42 5.00 -6.09
C THR A 230 6.49 3.95 -6.69
N SER A 231 5.38 4.37 -7.31
CA SER A 231 4.36 3.42 -7.76
C SER A 231 4.75 2.76 -9.09
N ILE A 232 4.57 1.44 -9.15
CA ILE A 232 4.63 0.67 -10.41
C ILE A 232 3.31 0.83 -11.19
N ASP A 233 2.21 1.04 -10.47
CA ASP A 233 0.87 1.18 -11.05
C ASP A 233 0.73 2.55 -11.75
N PRO A 234 0.50 2.58 -13.09
CA PRO A 234 0.31 3.82 -13.83
C PRO A 234 -0.82 4.70 -13.31
N ILE A 235 -1.91 4.09 -12.83
CA ILE A 235 -3.06 4.84 -12.29
C ILE A 235 -2.68 5.57 -11.01
N LYS A 236 -1.93 4.93 -10.14
CA LYS A 236 -1.43 5.58 -8.91
C LYS A 236 -0.42 6.68 -9.20
N ARG A 237 0.40 6.52 -10.25
CA ARG A 237 1.35 7.57 -10.69
C ARG A 237 0.64 8.83 -11.19
N LEU A 238 -0.53 8.68 -11.79
CA LEU A 238 -1.36 9.78 -12.27
C LEU A 238 -2.22 10.40 -11.17
N ASN A 239 -2.38 9.73 -10.02
CA ASN A 239 -3.18 10.23 -8.91
C ASN A 239 -2.42 11.37 -8.19
N GLN A 240 -2.85 12.59 -8.45
CA GLN A 240 -2.25 13.82 -7.92
C GLN A 240 -3.04 14.39 -6.72
N GLN A 241 -3.92 13.61 -6.11
CA GLN A 241 -4.77 14.07 -5.02
C GLN A 241 -4.71 13.13 -3.83
N ALA A 242 -4.56 13.70 -2.63
CA ALA A 242 -4.78 13.02 -1.38
C ALA A 242 -6.17 13.38 -0.86
N ILE A 243 -7.03 12.38 -0.69
CA ILE A 243 -8.38 12.57 -0.21
C ILE A 243 -8.51 11.88 1.14
N SER A 244 -8.83 12.68 2.17
CA SER A 244 -9.10 12.21 3.51
C SER A 244 -10.54 12.53 3.87
N ASN A 245 -11.26 11.57 4.44
CA ASN A 245 -12.61 11.80 4.92
C ASN A 245 -12.91 10.97 6.17
N ALA A 246 -13.78 11.51 7.02
CA ALA A 246 -14.35 10.79 8.14
C ALA A 246 -15.85 11.11 8.22
N THR A 247 -16.67 10.07 8.31
CA THR A 247 -18.12 10.19 8.35
C THR A 247 -18.65 9.42 9.55
N TYR A 248 -19.33 10.14 10.43
CA TYR A 248 -20.14 9.55 11.50
C TYR A 248 -21.61 9.62 11.08
N SER A 249 -22.33 8.52 11.16
CA SER A 249 -23.75 8.45 10.84
C SER A 249 -24.53 7.80 11.97
N LYS A 250 -25.68 8.37 12.31
CA LYS A 250 -26.64 7.82 13.25
C LYS A 250 -28.02 7.76 12.62
N ARG A 251 -28.70 6.64 12.79
CA ARG A 251 -30.07 6.43 12.32
C ARG A 251 -30.97 6.02 13.48
N TRP A 252 -32.06 6.72 13.66
CA TRP A 252 -33.14 6.36 14.58
C TRP A 252 -34.28 5.72 13.78
N LYS A 253 -34.28 4.37 13.70
CA LYS A 253 -35.20 3.62 12.84
C LYS A 253 -36.66 3.88 13.23
N ASP A 254 -36.95 3.84 14.51
CA ASP A 254 -38.30 4.02 15.02
C ASP A 254 -38.88 5.41 14.74
N LYS A 255 -37.98 6.40 14.66
CA LYS A 255 -38.36 7.79 14.41
C LYS A 255 -38.14 8.21 12.94
N ASN A 256 -37.65 7.31 12.07
CA ASN A 256 -37.30 7.61 10.68
C ASN A 256 -36.45 8.91 10.56
N ILE A 257 -35.49 9.07 11.47
CA ILE A 257 -34.55 10.21 11.50
C ILE A 257 -33.15 9.69 11.22
N SER A 258 -32.38 10.43 10.46
CA SER A 258 -30.96 10.18 10.25
C SER A 258 -30.16 11.47 10.38
N MET A 259 -28.95 11.33 10.93
CA MET A 259 -27.96 12.39 11.04
C MET A 259 -26.62 11.87 10.55
N SER A 260 -25.93 12.66 9.79
CA SER A 260 -24.54 12.37 9.45
C SER A 260 -23.68 13.62 9.56
N VAL A 261 -22.48 13.42 10.10
CA VAL A 261 -21.43 14.43 10.18
C VAL A 261 -20.29 13.93 9.33
N ASN A 262 -19.87 14.73 8.37
CA ASN A 262 -18.75 14.41 7.49
C ASN A 262 -17.69 15.51 7.59
N VAL A 263 -16.46 15.07 7.68
CA VAL A 263 -15.25 15.90 7.62
C VAL A 263 -14.43 15.39 6.45
N SER A 264 -14.03 16.26 5.54
CA SER A 264 -13.23 15.88 4.39
C SER A 264 -12.16 16.91 4.07
N ASN A 265 -11.03 16.41 3.60
CA ASN A 265 -9.93 17.20 3.10
C ASN A 265 -9.46 16.61 1.76
N LYS A 266 -9.31 17.47 0.77
CA LYS A 266 -8.79 17.12 -0.55
C LYS A 266 -7.60 18.02 -0.83
N GLN A 267 -6.42 17.42 -0.90
CA GLN A 267 -5.15 18.10 -1.18
C GLN A 267 -4.69 17.79 -2.60
N ASP A 268 -4.30 18.80 -3.38
CA ASP A 268 -3.57 18.63 -4.63
C ASP A 268 -2.08 18.45 -4.31
N LEU A 269 -1.56 17.26 -4.61
CA LEU A 269 -0.18 16.91 -4.30
C LEU A 269 0.86 17.61 -5.20
N MET A 270 0.40 18.18 -6.32
CA MET A 270 1.27 18.82 -7.30
C MET A 270 1.21 20.36 -7.23
N SER A 271 0.40 20.94 -6.37
CA SER A 271 0.23 22.40 -6.29
C SER A 271 1.55 23.12 -6.01
N LYS A 272 2.34 22.66 -5.03
CA LYS A 272 3.66 23.22 -4.69
C LYS A 272 4.66 23.12 -5.84
N ASN A 273 4.65 22.00 -6.56
CA ASN A 273 5.54 21.83 -7.70
C ASN A 273 5.17 22.72 -8.87
N LYS A 274 3.87 22.98 -9.08
CA LYS A 274 3.37 23.92 -10.09
C LYS A 274 3.83 25.35 -9.78
N VAL A 275 3.87 25.72 -8.51
CA VAL A 275 4.32 27.04 -8.05
C VAL A 275 5.84 27.19 -8.13
N ASN A 276 6.60 26.15 -7.73
CA ASN A 276 8.05 26.23 -7.59
C ASN A 276 8.83 25.83 -8.86
N SER A 277 8.15 25.31 -9.90
CA SER A 277 8.88 24.85 -11.07
C SER A 277 9.14 25.99 -12.06
N SER A 278 10.41 26.28 -12.27
CA SER A 278 10.90 27.11 -13.39
C SER A 278 10.80 26.40 -14.74
N SER A 279 10.19 25.22 -14.81
CA SER A 279 10.12 24.44 -16.04
C SER A 279 8.99 24.95 -16.94
N SER A 280 9.21 24.95 -18.25
CA SER A 280 8.26 25.35 -19.28
C SER A 280 6.91 24.62 -19.28
N PHE A 281 6.75 23.60 -18.43
CA PHE A 281 5.50 22.85 -18.24
C PHE A 281 4.49 23.56 -17.33
N TYR A 282 4.94 24.38 -16.37
CA TYR A 282 4.10 25.13 -15.47
C TYR A 282 4.43 26.60 -15.69
N GLN A 283 3.56 27.27 -16.44
CA GLN A 283 3.76 28.67 -16.77
C GLN A 283 3.66 29.53 -15.49
N ASN A 284 4.51 30.57 -15.42
CA ASN A 284 4.31 31.64 -14.46
C ASN A 284 2.89 32.22 -14.63
N PRO A 285 2.28 32.72 -13.56
CA PRO A 285 0.97 33.35 -13.69
C PRO A 285 1.04 34.47 -14.73
N THR A 286 0.10 34.47 -15.66
CA THR A 286 0.04 35.44 -16.76
C THR A 286 -0.91 36.59 -16.48
N SER A 287 -1.63 36.53 -15.35
CA SER A 287 -2.60 37.56 -14.97
C SER A 287 -2.90 37.48 -13.47
N LEU A 288 -3.36 38.56 -12.88
CA LEU A 288 -3.85 38.66 -11.51
C LEU A 288 -5.01 37.71 -11.14
N SER A 289 -5.66 37.09 -12.12
CA SER A 289 -6.80 36.19 -11.90
C SER A 289 -6.38 34.70 -11.82
N SER A 290 -5.11 34.39 -11.98
CA SER A 290 -4.63 33.00 -11.93
C SER A 290 -4.63 32.49 -10.49
N SER A 291 -5.12 31.25 -10.26
CA SER A 291 -5.09 30.61 -8.96
C SER A 291 -4.83 29.11 -9.08
N ILE A 292 -4.07 28.54 -8.13
CA ILE A 292 -3.79 27.10 -8.01
C ILE A 292 -4.29 26.65 -6.65
N THR A 293 -5.33 25.81 -6.61
CA THR A 293 -5.86 25.28 -5.34
C THR A 293 -4.89 24.26 -4.76
N GLU A 294 -4.42 24.49 -3.54
CA GLU A 294 -3.61 23.54 -2.78
C GLU A 294 -4.50 22.56 -2.02
N ASN A 295 -5.48 23.09 -1.30
CA ASN A 295 -6.28 22.30 -0.37
C ASN A 295 -7.74 22.77 -0.39
N THR A 296 -8.66 21.83 -0.29
CA THR A 296 -10.09 22.08 -0.09
C THR A 296 -10.57 21.26 1.08
N SER A 297 -11.01 21.91 2.14
CA SER A 297 -11.51 21.26 3.36
C SER A 297 -12.99 21.52 3.56
N THR A 298 -13.73 20.53 3.99
CA THR A 298 -15.10 20.65 4.48
C THR A 298 -15.10 20.23 5.95
N LEU A 299 -15.27 21.21 6.86
CA LEU A 299 -15.06 21.05 8.30
C LEU A 299 -16.11 21.79 9.15
N PRO A 300 -17.20 21.18 9.60
CA PRO A 300 -17.84 19.94 9.17
C PRO A 300 -18.91 20.15 8.09
N SER A 301 -19.38 19.03 7.51
CA SER A 301 -20.67 18.96 6.83
C SER A 301 -21.64 18.16 7.70
N LEU A 302 -22.69 18.82 8.15
CA LEU A 302 -23.75 18.19 8.95
C LEU A 302 -24.99 18.02 8.09
N ASN A 303 -25.51 16.80 8.05
CA ASN A 303 -26.71 16.47 7.30
C ASN A 303 -27.73 15.87 8.28
N PHE A 304 -28.89 16.47 8.39
CA PHE A 304 -29.99 16.02 9.24
C PHE A 304 -31.24 15.80 8.39
N ARG A 305 -31.80 14.60 8.47
CA ARG A 305 -32.99 14.24 7.69
C ARG A 305 -34.05 13.61 8.58
N VAL A 306 -35.25 14.12 8.46
CA VAL A 306 -36.48 13.47 8.94
C VAL A 306 -37.17 12.85 7.71
N GLY A 307 -37.31 11.54 7.70
CA GLY A 307 -37.97 10.84 6.59
C GLY A 307 -39.45 11.11 6.59
N ARG A 308 -40.06 10.83 5.46
CA ARG A 308 -41.47 11.10 5.18
C ARG A 308 -42.39 10.58 6.28
N ARG A 309 -43.33 11.43 6.73
CA ARG A 309 -44.33 11.17 7.74
C ARG A 309 -45.68 11.78 7.38
N ASN A 310 -46.78 11.16 7.81
CA ASN A 310 -48.08 11.77 7.71
C ASN A 310 -48.17 12.93 8.70
N LEU A 311 -48.66 14.06 8.23
CA LEU A 311 -48.82 15.27 9.06
C LEU A 311 -49.95 15.06 10.08
N PHE A 312 -51.08 14.45 9.63
CA PHE A 312 -52.21 14.11 10.47
C PHE A 312 -52.25 12.61 10.66
N ARG A 313 -52.26 12.20 11.91
CA ARG A 313 -52.32 10.79 12.29
C ARG A 313 -53.72 10.55 12.89
N ASN A 314 -54.51 9.67 12.28
CA ASN A 314 -55.90 9.35 12.69
C ASN A 314 -56.92 10.48 12.48
N SER A 315 -56.88 11.23 11.40
CA SER A 315 -58.02 12.08 11.03
C SER A 315 -59.11 11.22 10.41
N ASN A 316 -60.37 11.52 10.72
CA ASN A 316 -61.53 10.84 10.12
C ASN A 316 -61.67 11.17 8.61
N GLU A 317 -60.97 12.16 8.13
CA GLU A 317 -60.96 12.55 6.74
C GLU A 317 -59.82 11.92 5.96
N SER A 318 -60.16 11.11 4.96
CA SER A 318 -59.21 10.31 4.18
C SER A 318 -58.13 11.16 3.47
N PHE A 319 -58.43 12.37 3.05
CA PHE A 319 -57.47 13.20 2.32
C PHE A 319 -56.36 13.76 3.24
N LEU A 320 -56.67 14.08 4.49
CA LEU A 320 -55.71 14.61 5.47
C LEU A 320 -54.65 13.57 5.83
N ASN A 321 -55.00 12.29 5.79
CA ASN A 321 -54.07 11.19 6.04
C ASN A 321 -53.03 11.05 4.94
N ASN A 322 -53.29 11.60 3.75
CA ASN A 322 -52.36 11.57 2.62
C ASN A 322 -51.39 12.75 2.60
N ILE A 323 -51.59 13.74 3.50
CA ILE A 323 -50.64 14.85 3.62
C ILE A 323 -49.39 14.38 4.34
N GLN A 324 -48.32 14.34 3.59
CA GLN A 324 -47.01 13.89 4.06
C GLN A 324 -46.03 15.05 4.06
N TRP A 325 -45.09 15.00 5.01
CA TRP A 325 -43.99 15.93 5.09
C TRP A 325 -42.66 15.20 5.31
N ASP A 326 -41.61 15.78 4.87
CA ASP A 326 -40.22 15.41 5.15
C ASP A 326 -39.39 16.67 5.38
N PHE A 327 -38.28 16.50 6.07
CA PHE A 327 -37.36 17.61 6.35
C PHE A 327 -35.92 17.17 6.11
N ASN A 328 -35.18 17.99 5.37
CA ASN A 328 -33.76 17.79 5.14
C ASN A 328 -33.03 19.12 5.34
N SER A 329 -32.04 19.11 6.21
CA SER A 329 -31.16 20.25 6.46
C SER A 329 -29.73 19.85 6.27
N ARG A 330 -28.96 20.71 5.60
CA ARG A 330 -27.54 20.54 5.39
C ARG A 330 -26.81 21.82 5.76
N ILE A 331 -25.82 21.68 6.65
CA ILE A 331 -24.91 22.76 7.03
C ILE A 331 -23.53 22.37 6.48
N LEU A 332 -22.89 23.29 5.79
CA LEU A 332 -21.58 23.12 5.19
C LEU A 332 -20.67 24.25 5.64
N ASN A 333 -19.47 23.88 6.09
CA ASN A 333 -18.37 24.82 6.24
C ASN A 333 -17.24 24.37 5.33
N ASN A 334 -16.94 25.15 4.32
CA ASN A 334 -15.89 24.88 3.34
C ASN A 334 -14.78 25.92 3.49
N SER A 335 -13.55 25.46 3.48
CA SER A 335 -12.35 26.29 3.42
C SER A 335 -11.49 25.85 2.22
N LYS A 336 -10.86 26.82 1.56
CA LYS A 336 -9.94 26.58 0.45
C LYS A 336 -8.68 27.36 0.69
N ASN A 337 -7.54 26.66 0.55
CA ASN A 337 -6.22 27.28 0.52
C ASN A 337 -5.71 27.20 -0.91
N TYR A 338 -5.22 28.28 -1.43
CA TYR A 338 -4.74 28.35 -2.81
C TYR A 338 -3.60 29.37 -2.96
N TYR A 339 -2.83 29.19 -4.01
CA TYR A 339 -1.85 30.17 -4.45
C TYR A 339 -2.54 31.10 -5.44
N ARG A 340 -2.41 32.41 -5.20
CA ARG A 340 -2.92 33.47 -6.08
C ARG A 340 -1.73 34.15 -6.76
N SER A 341 -1.92 34.61 -7.98
CA SER A 341 -0.93 35.44 -8.66
C SER A 341 -0.91 36.84 -8.06
N GLN A 342 0.25 37.31 -7.67
CA GLN A 342 0.51 38.67 -7.22
C GLN A 342 1.34 39.41 -8.28
N GLU A 343 1.00 40.66 -8.53
CA GLU A 343 1.76 41.53 -9.40
C GLU A 343 2.92 42.16 -8.62
N LEU A 344 4.11 41.99 -9.12
CA LEU A 344 5.31 42.72 -8.64
C LEU A 344 5.72 43.72 -9.69
N ILE A 345 5.91 44.95 -9.27
CA ILE A 345 6.44 46.04 -10.13
C ILE A 345 7.88 46.24 -9.69
N ASP A 346 8.81 46.09 -10.62
CA ASP A 346 10.22 46.37 -10.37
C ASP A 346 10.54 47.88 -10.37
N GLU A 347 11.80 48.26 -10.03
CA GLU A 347 12.24 49.66 -9.97
C GLU A 347 12.16 50.36 -11.36
N GLU A 348 12.09 49.59 -12.44
CA GLU A 348 11.96 50.08 -13.80
C GLU A 348 10.49 50.20 -14.25
N GLY A 349 9.53 49.85 -13.38
CA GLY A 349 8.09 49.88 -13.63
C GLY A 349 7.57 48.72 -14.48
N VAL A 350 8.33 47.63 -14.61
CA VAL A 350 7.92 46.43 -15.33
C VAL A 350 7.16 45.51 -14.41
N SER A 351 5.92 45.15 -14.81
CA SER A 351 5.10 44.24 -14.04
C SER A 351 5.50 42.76 -14.28
N SER A 352 5.70 42.02 -13.23
CA SER A 352 5.85 40.55 -13.23
C SER A 352 4.82 39.92 -12.30
N PHE A 353 4.46 38.65 -12.55
CA PHE A 353 3.51 37.94 -11.69
C PHE A 353 4.19 36.80 -10.99
N GLN A 354 3.96 36.69 -9.68
CA GLN A 354 4.44 35.59 -8.84
C GLN A 354 3.29 34.91 -8.10
N TRP A 355 3.52 33.66 -7.66
CA TRP A 355 2.54 32.93 -6.87
C TRP A 355 2.72 33.23 -5.39
N GLU A 356 1.65 33.63 -4.71
CA GLU A 356 1.57 33.79 -3.26
C GLU A 356 0.49 32.86 -2.70
N GLN A 357 0.73 32.30 -1.52
CA GLN A 357 -0.25 31.45 -0.86
C GLN A 357 -1.30 32.33 -0.19
N ASP A 358 -2.57 32.05 -0.48
CA ASP A 358 -3.72 32.73 0.11
C ASP A 358 -4.61 31.69 0.81
N ASP A 359 -4.98 31.97 2.06
CA ASP A 359 -5.87 31.18 2.88
C ASP A 359 -7.25 31.87 2.91
N ASP A 360 -8.17 31.40 2.07
CA ASP A 360 -9.54 31.92 2.07
C ASP A 360 -10.38 31.11 3.07
N GLY A 361 -10.62 31.71 4.21
CA GLY A 361 -11.37 31.10 5.33
C GLY A 361 -12.89 31.07 5.14
N ASN A 362 -13.41 31.33 3.95
CA ASN A 362 -14.85 31.36 3.66
C ASN A 362 -15.42 30.00 3.22
#